data_edc36925d13b337b3b20cf282a7c1722
#
_entry.id   edc36925d13b337b3b20cf282a7c1722
#
_cell.length_a   1.000
_cell.length_b   1.000
_cell.length_c   1.000
_cell.angle_alpha   90.00
_cell.angle_beta   90.00
_cell.angle_gamma   90.00
#
_symmetry.space_group_name_H-M   'P 1'
#
loop_
_entity.id
_entity.type
_entity.pdbx_description
1 polymer ?
#
loop_
_entity_poly.entity_id
_entity_poly.type
_entity_poly.pdbx_seq_one_letter_code
_entity_poly.pdbx_strand_id
1 'polypeptide(L)'
;IVMKSNIDLHLEKGALIFFTKDKKQYKIAPSTFEGLNTRRCVSQISGDSLENIAITGEGVIDGNGDVWRAVKKRKMAPYEWNKLVKKGGIVENDQWYPSESYLAGKKLAEDQNIPIVDNDSTWENIRDFLRPTLLGFKNCKNIVLDGVMFQNSPSWCLHPLMCKNIRISNITVRNPWYAQNGDALDLESCQNAIVYNSTFDAGDDAICIKSGKDEDGRKRNMPCKNIVVKNCTVLHGHGGFVVGSEMSGGAKNI
;
A
#
# COMPACT_ATOMS: atom_id res chain seq x y z
N ILE A 1 -3.20 -5.65 12.83
CA ILE A 1 -4.59 -6.17 13.01
C ILE A 1 -4.81 -7.26 11.97
N VAL A 2 -5.20 -8.48 12.41
CA VAL A 2 -5.60 -9.56 11.51
C VAL A 2 -7.11 -9.67 11.55
N MET A 3 -7.75 -9.39 10.41
CA MET A 3 -9.21 -9.44 10.29
C MET A 3 -9.71 -10.90 10.31
N LYS A 4 -10.97 -11.05 10.54
CA LYS A 4 -11.71 -12.33 10.52
C LYS A 4 -12.95 -12.18 9.64
N SER A 5 -13.47 -13.30 9.12
CA SER A 5 -14.74 -13.29 8.38
C SER A 5 -15.91 -12.85 9.27
N ASN A 6 -16.88 -12.18 8.68
CA ASN A 6 -18.10 -11.69 9.32
C ASN A 6 -17.84 -10.65 10.43
N ILE A 7 -16.82 -9.81 10.26
CA ILE A 7 -16.46 -8.74 11.19
C ILE A 7 -16.53 -7.39 10.48
N ASP A 8 -17.09 -6.41 11.17
CA ASP A 8 -16.95 -4.98 10.90
C ASP A 8 -16.03 -4.36 11.97
N LEU A 9 -14.91 -3.79 11.52
CA LEU A 9 -14.08 -2.92 12.35
C LEU A 9 -14.67 -1.50 12.27
N HIS A 10 -15.57 -1.18 13.20
CA HIS A 10 -16.23 0.13 13.23
C HIS A 10 -15.44 1.14 14.05
N LEU A 11 -15.16 2.30 13.47
CA LEU A 11 -14.46 3.40 14.11
C LEU A 11 -15.40 4.59 14.30
N GLU A 12 -15.81 4.83 15.52
CA GLU A 12 -16.60 6.03 15.86
C GLU A 12 -15.82 7.32 15.54
N LYS A 13 -16.54 8.40 15.34
CA LYS A 13 -15.95 9.72 15.11
C LYS A 13 -14.99 10.10 16.23
N GLY A 14 -13.76 10.47 15.85
CA GLY A 14 -12.68 10.79 16.79
C GLY A 14 -11.85 9.58 17.24
N ALA A 15 -12.24 8.35 16.90
CA ALA A 15 -11.40 7.18 17.12
C ALA A 15 -10.15 7.21 16.23
N LEU A 16 -9.01 6.84 16.79
CA LEU A 16 -7.74 6.76 16.09
C LEU A 16 -7.08 5.41 16.32
N ILE A 17 -6.85 4.65 15.26
CA ILE A 17 -5.90 3.54 15.26
C ILE A 17 -4.56 4.08 14.77
N PHE A 18 -3.55 4.01 15.64
CA PHE A 18 -2.21 4.51 15.37
C PHE A 18 -1.20 3.37 15.46
N PHE A 19 -0.61 2.99 14.32
CA PHE A 19 0.28 1.84 14.26
C PHE A 19 1.66 2.13 14.85
N THR A 20 2.29 1.10 15.41
CA THR A 20 3.61 1.20 16.05
C THR A 20 4.73 1.49 15.04
N LYS A 21 5.74 2.25 15.49
CA LYS A 21 7.01 2.46 14.76
C LYS A 21 8.01 1.33 14.97
N ASP A 22 7.76 0.43 15.92
CA ASP A 22 8.62 -0.72 16.16
C ASP A 22 8.48 -1.75 15.03
N LYS A 23 9.39 -1.69 14.09
CA LYS A 23 9.40 -2.53 12.89
C LYS A 23 9.56 -4.01 13.19
N LYS A 24 10.09 -4.39 14.37
CA LYS A 24 10.25 -5.79 14.78
C LYS A 24 8.90 -6.47 15.06
N GLN A 25 7.86 -5.70 15.33
CA GLN A 25 6.50 -6.23 15.53
C GLN A 25 5.81 -6.66 14.23
N TYR A 26 6.37 -6.30 13.07
CA TYR A 26 5.83 -6.69 11.78
C TYR A 26 6.55 -7.94 11.26
N LYS A 27 5.85 -9.08 11.28
CA LYS A 27 6.39 -10.36 10.79
C LYS A 27 6.69 -10.28 9.29
N ILE A 28 7.86 -10.76 8.88
CA ILE A 28 8.18 -10.96 7.45
C ILE A 28 7.53 -12.27 6.99
N ALA A 29 6.76 -12.20 5.92
CA ALA A 29 6.02 -13.34 5.37
C ALA A 29 6.05 -13.32 3.83
N PRO A 30 5.81 -14.46 3.16
CA PRO A 30 5.58 -14.51 1.73
C PRO A 30 4.46 -13.56 1.32
N SER A 31 4.70 -12.79 0.27
CA SER A 31 3.81 -11.73 -0.20
C SER A 31 4.01 -11.49 -1.70
N THR A 32 3.33 -10.50 -2.23
CA THR A 32 3.60 -9.95 -3.56
C THR A 32 3.82 -8.45 -3.45
N PHE A 33 4.61 -7.90 -4.33
CA PHE A 33 4.75 -6.45 -4.50
C PHE A 33 5.04 -6.14 -5.96
N GLU A 34 4.42 -5.12 -6.51
CA GLU A 34 4.54 -4.79 -7.93
C GLU A 34 4.29 -6.02 -8.85
N GLY A 35 3.31 -6.83 -8.49
CA GLY A 35 2.88 -7.99 -9.26
C GLY A 35 3.79 -9.22 -9.21
N LEU A 36 4.89 -9.19 -8.45
CA LEU A 36 5.86 -10.27 -8.32
C LEU A 36 5.89 -10.87 -6.92
N ASN A 37 6.21 -12.16 -6.83
CA ASN A 37 6.36 -12.84 -5.56
C ASN A 37 7.63 -12.36 -4.82
N THR A 38 7.51 -12.14 -3.52
CA THR A 38 8.59 -11.71 -2.64
C THR A 38 8.27 -12.03 -1.18
N ARG A 39 9.06 -11.50 -0.24
CA ARG A 39 8.70 -11.40 1.18
C ARG A 39 8.59 -9.94 1.59
N ARG A 40 7.61 -9.64 2.43
CA ARG A 40 7.40 -8.30 3.00
C ARG A 40 6.94 -8.39 4.45
N CYS A 41 7.07 -7.30 5.17
CA CYS A 41 6.36 -7.15 6.43
C CYS A 41 4.86 -7.26 6.18
N VAL A 42 4.17 -8.05 7.01
CA VAL A 42 2.71 -8.23 6.92
C VAL A 42 2.01 -6.89 7.03
N SER A 43 1.01 -6.66 6.19
CA SER A 43 0.20 -5.43 6.19
C SER A 43 -0.34 -5.11 7.57
N GLN A 44 -0.42 -3.83 7.89
CA GLN A 44 -0.84 -3.36 9.22
C GLN A 44 -2.25 -3.82 9.56
N ILE A 45 -3.14 -3.82 8.55
CA ILE A 45 -4.43 -4.51 8.59
C ILE A 45 -4.39 -5.57 7.50
N SER A 46 -4.57 -6.82 7.86
CA SER A 46 -4.44 -7.95 6.93
C SER A 46 -5.60 -8.92 7.01
N GLY A 47 -5.88 -9.58 5.89
CA GLY A 47 -6.84 -10.66 5.78
C GLY A 47 -6.56 -11.51 4.55
N ASP A 48 -6.66 -12.82 4.67
CA ASP A 48 -6.54 -13.75 3.55
C ASP A 48 -7.69 -14.73 3.56
N SER A 49 -8.31 -14.90 2.39
CA SER A 49 -9.41 -15.85 2.16
C SER A 49 -10.61 -15.63 3.10
N LEU A 50 -10.92 -14.36 3.40
CA LEU A 50 -12.02 -13.96 4.27
C LEU A 50 -13.27 -13.59 3.48
N GLU A 51 -14.43 -13.69 4.15
CA GLU A 51 -15.71 -13.27 3.59
C GLU A 51 -16.46 -12.33 4.54
N ASN A 52 -17.23 -11.40 3.97
CA ASN A 52 -18.09 -10.45 4.70
C ASN A 52 -17.28 -9.64 5.73
N ILE A 53 -16.33 -8.88 5.25
CA ILE A 53 -15.48 -8.02 6.10
C ILE A 53 -15.75 -6.55 5.80
N ALA A 54 -15.77 -5.76 6.84
CA ALA A 54 -15.96 -4.33 6.71
C ALA A 54 -15.00 -3.54 7.61
N ILE A 55 -14.69 -2.32 7.19
CA ILE A 55 -14.10 -1.26 7.99
C ILE A 55 -14.96 -0.03 7.77
N THR A 56 -15.63 0.42 8.81
CA THR A 56 -16.66 1.48 8.69
C THR A 56 -16.51 2.57 9.75
N GLY A 57 -17.24 3.66 9.58
CA GLY A 57 -17.32 4.76 10.55
C GLY A 57 -16.58 6.02 10.11
N GLU A 58 -16.37 6.95 11.06
CA GLU A 58 -15.78 8.28 10.79
C GLU A 58 -14.42 8.48 11.49
N GLY A 59 -13.78 7.39 11.93
CA GLY A 59 -12.48 7.45 12.59
C GLY A 59 -11.31 7.50 11.61
N VAL A 60 -10.10 7.47 12.17
CA VAL A 60 -8.83 7.56 11.43
C VAL A 60 -7.98 6.32 11.68
N ILE A 61 -7.38 5.80 10.61
CA ILE A 61 -6.38 4.75 10.65
C ILE A 61 -5.08 5.32 10.10
N ASP A 62 -4.08 5.47 10.98
CA ASP A 62 -2.77 6.05 10.65
C ASP A 62 -1.68 4.97 10.69
N GLY A 63 -1.06 4.73 9.54
CA GLY A 63 -0.01 3.73 9.39
C GLY A 63 1.34 4.10 9.99
N ASN A 64 1.49 5.36 10.48
CA ASN A 64 2.73 5.87 11.07
C ASN A 64 3.97 5.59 10.18
N GLY A 65 3.79 5.81 8.88
CA GLY A 65 4.70 5.34 7.83
C GLY A 65 6.02 6.09 7.70
N ASP A 66 6.22 7.20 8.41
CA ASP A 66 7.41 8.06 8.27
C ASP A 66 8.73 7.31 8.45
N VAL A 67 8.75 6.38 9.42
CA VAL A 67 9.95 5.60 9.75
C VAL A 67 10.32 4.56 8.70
N TRP A 68 9.42 4.31 7.75
CA TRP A 68 9.58 3.30 6.73
C TRP A 68 10.02 3.87 5.37
N ARG A 69 9.76 5.14 5.12
CA ARG A 69 9.88 5.72 3.78
C ARG A 69 11.24 6.35 3.54
N ALA A 70 11.85 6.02 2.41
CA ALA A 70 12.92 6.84 1.84
C ALA A 70 12.34 8.10 1.20
N VAL A 71 13.13 9.16 1.11
CA VAL A 71 12.69 10.46 0.59
C VAL A 71 13.69 11.00 -0.42
N LYS A 72 13.23 11.35 -1.61
CA LYS A 72 14.05 12.03 -2.63
C LYS A 72 14.13 13.53 -2.31
N LYS A 73 15.34 14.08 -2.27
CA LYS A 73 15.60 15.50 -1.96
C LYS A 73 14.77 16.46 -2.82
N ARG A 74 14.62 16.17 -4.12
CA ARG A 74 13.83 16.98 -5.06
C ARG A 74 12.33 17.05 -4.74
N LYS A 75 11.85 16.15 -3.87
CA LYS A 75 10.46 16.12 -3.39
C LYS A 75 10.28 16.84 -2.04
N MET A 76 11.25 17.61 -1.58
CA MET A 76 11.14 18.36 -0.32
C MET A 76 11.63 19.80 -0.48
N ALA A 77 11.02 20.72 0.25
CA ALA A 77 11.56 22.05 0.40
C ALA A 77 12.91 22.00 1.16
N PRO A 78 13.87 22.88 0.87
CA PRO A 78 15.21 22.85 1.49
C PRO A 78 15.16 22.83 3.03
N TYR A 79 14.25 23.54 3.63
CA TYR A 79 14.08 23.56 5.08
C TYR A 79 13.65 22.18 5.63
N GLU A 80 12.66 21.56 5.00
CA GLU A 80 12.15 20.25 5.40
C GLU A 80 13.19 19.16 5.20
N TRP A 81 13.93 19.21 4.09
CA TRP A 81 15.05 18.32 3.82
C TRP A 81 16.12 18.41 4.92
N ASN A 82 16.56 19.63 5.26
CA ASN A 82 17.55 19.84 6.30
C ASN A 82 17.05 19.34 7.68
N LYS A 83 15.77 19.52 7.97
CA LYS A 83 15.15 19.00 9.19
C LYS A 83 15.11 17.48 9.21
N LEU A 84 14.81 16.85 8.07
CA LEU A 84 14.80 15.38 7.93
C LEU A 84 16.20 14.81 8.16
N VAL A 85 17.21 15.32 7.48
CA VAL A 85 18.61 14.88 7.59
C VAL A 85 19.15 15.02 9.02
N LYS A 86 18.78 16.09 9.72
CA LYS A 86 19.16 16.29 11.14
C LYS A 86 18.56 15.27 12.10
N LYS A 87 17.49 14.57 11.73
CA LYS A 87 16.91 13.49 12.55
C LYS A 87 17.72 12.18 12.51
N GLY A 88 18.76 12.12 11.67
CA GLY A 88 19.54 10.92 11.41
C GLY A 88 19.19 10.28 10.07
N GLY A 89 19.46 8.97 9.91
CA GLY A 89 19.36 8.27 8.63
C GLY A 89 20.59 8.45 7.75
N ILE A 90 20.48 8.04 6.50
CA ILE A 90 21.61 8.01 5.55
C ILE A 90 21.20 8.80 4.31
N VAL A 91 22.10 9.62 3.81
CA VAL A 91 21.93 10.34 2.54
C VAL A 91 22.88 9.75 1.51
N GLU A 92 22.36 9.22 0.43
CA GLU A 92 23.11 8.72 -0.72
C GLU A 92 22.39 9.12 -2.02
N ASN A 93 23.11 9.68 -2.98
CA ASN A 93 22.58 10.08 -4.29
C ASN A 93 21.30 10.97 -4.23
N ASP A 94 21.34 12.04 -3.41
CA ASP A 94 20.21 12.94 -3.19
C ASP A 94 18.91 12.25 -2.72
N GLN A 95 19.06 11.10 -2.06
CA GLN A 95 17.98 10.40 -1.40
C GLN A 95 18.33 10.13 0.07
N TRP A 96 17.37 10.36 0.95
CA TRP A 96 17.45 10.03 2.36
C TRP A 96 16.82 8.66 2.61
N TYR A 97 17.51 7.83 3.39
CA TYR A 97 17.06 6.50 3.80
C TYR A 97 16.94 6.44 5.33
N PRO A 98 15.90 5.79 5.86
CA PRO A 98 15.65 5.78 7.30
C PRO A 98 16.68 4.97 8.10
N SER A 99 17.38 4.00 7.47
CA SER A 99 18.34 3.11 8.14
C SER A 99 19.25 2.39 7.16
N GLU A 100 20.34 1.79 7.69
CA GLU A 100 21.23 0.87 6.95
C GLU A 100 20.46 -0.35 6.42
N SER A 101 19.52 -0.90 7.20
CA SER A 101 18.67 -2.00 6.79
C SER A 101 17.85 -1.67 5.53
N TYR A 102 17.32 -0.44 5.45
CA TYR A 102 16.62 0.00 4.24
C TYR A 102 17.56 0.10 3.04
N LEU A 103 18.71 0.76 3.23
CA LEU A 103 19.68 0.97 2.15
C LEU A 103 20.25 -0.36 1.63
N ALA A 104 20.53 -1.31 2.51
CA ALA A 104 20.94 -2.67 2.14
C ALA A 104 19.90 -3.37 1.27
N GLY A 105 18.63 -3.30 1.67
CA GLY A 105 17.53 -3.86 0.87
C GLY A 105 17.37 -3.18 -0.49
N LYS A 106 17.54 -1.86 -0.55
CA LYS A 106 17.50 -1.12 -1.82
C LYS A 106 18.62 -1.55 -2.77
N LYS A 107 19.83 -1.78 -2.24
CA LYS A 107 20.98 -2.27 -3.04
C LYS A 107 20.75 -3.68 -3.57
N LEU A 108 20.12 -4.57 -2.81
CA LEU A 108 19.76 -5.92 -3.26
C LEU A 108 18.60 -5.94 -4.27
N ALA A 109 17.77 -4.93 -4.27
CA ALA A 109 16.66 -4.78 -5.21
C ALA A 109 17.07 -4.08 -6.52
N GLU A 110 18.30 -3.57 -6.59
CA GLU A 110 18.80 -2.78 -7.73
C GLU A 110 17.80 -1.68 -8.13
N ASP A 111 17.34 -1.68 -9.38
CA ASP A 111 16.37 -0.70 -9.90
C ASP A 111 14.90 -1.08 -9.62
N GLN A 112 14.67 -2.24 -9.03
CA GLN A 112 13.34 -2.73 -8.68
C GLN A 112 13.08 -2.62 -7.18
N ASN A 113 11.84 -2.88 -6.75
CA ASN A 113 11.48 -2.93 -5.34
C ASN A 113 11.40 -4.37 -4.80
N ILE A 114 11.91 -5.33 -5.57
CA ILE A 114 11.95 -6.77 -5.25
C ILE A 114 13.39 -7.17 -5.00
N PRO A 115 13.82 -7.36 -3.74
CA PRO A 115 15.20 -7.78 -3.45
C PRO A 115 15.43 -9.23 -3.86
N ILE A 116 16.61 -9.48 -4.41
CA ILE A 116 17.08 -10.84 -4.72
C ILE A 116 17.84 -11.35 -3.49
N VAL A 117 17.30 -12.36 -2.85
CA VAL A 117 17.80 -12.87 -1.55
C VAL A 117 17.88 -14.38 -1.56
N ASP A 118 19.06 -14.89 -1.23
CA ASP A 118 19.37 -16.32 -1.29
C ASP A 118 19.15 -17.06 0.04
N ASN A 119 18.99 -16.34 1.15
CA ASN A 119 18.87 -16.97 2.48
C ASN A 119 17.95 -16.19 3.43
N ASP A 120 17.43 -16.91 4.43
CA ASP A 120 16.44 -16.35 5.36
C ASP A 120 16.99 -15.24 6.27
N SER A 121 18.27 -15.29 6.66
CA SER A 121 18.85 -14.27 7.53
C SER A 121 18.96 -12.91 6.85
N THR A 122 19.15 -12.89 5.54
CA THR A 122 19.20 -11.64 4.76
C THR A 122 17.86 -10.89 4.78
N TRP A 123 16.73 -11.61 4.77
CA TRP A 123 15.41 -10.97 4.88
C TRP A 123 15.26 -10.16 6.17
N GLU A 124 15.75 -10.67 7.29
CA GLU A 124 15.74 -9.93 8.56
C GLU A 124 16.65 -8.69 8.52
N ASN A 125 17.83 -8.80 7.90
CA ASN A 125 18.78 -7.70 7.78
C ASN A 125 18.25 -6.53 6.94
N ILE A 126 17.35 -6.79 5.99
CA ILE A 126 16.73 -5.78 5.12
C ILE A 126 15.30 -5.45 5.50
N ARG A 127 14.87 -5.78 6.71
CA ARG A 127 13.49 -5.62 7.20
C ARG A 127 12.89 -4.25 6.88
N ASP A 128 13.66 -3.19 7.06
CA ASP A 128 13.18 -1.82 6.87
C ASP A 128 12.83 -1.49 5.42
N PHE A 129 13.43 -2.18 4.46
CA PHE A 129 13.08 -2.09 3.04
C PHE A 129 11.77 -2.82 2.72
N LEU A 130 11.42 -3.84 3.49
CA LEU A 130 10.24 -4.67 3.27
C LEU A 130 8.96 -4.03 3.82
N ARG A 131 8.76 -2.77 3.52
CA ARG A 131 7.67 -1.91 4.02
C ARG A 131 6.30 -2.59 3.89
N PRO A 132 5.48 -2.66 4.95
CA PRO A 132 4.10 -3.15 4.84
C PRO A 132 3.22 -2.18 4.06
N THR A 133 2.11 -2.64 3.51
CA THR A 133 0.97 -1.79 3.15
C THR A 133 0.14 -1.50 4.41
N LEU A 134 -0.66 -0.43 4.41
CA LEU A 134 -1.57 -0.16 5.52
C LEU A 134 -2.67 -1.22 5.59
N LEU A 135 -3.32 -1.49 4.46
CA LEU A 135 -4.33 -2.53 4.33
C LEU A 135 -3.95 -3.48 3.20
N GLY A 136 -3.89 -4.77 3.51
CA GLY A 136 -3.68 -5.85 2.54
C GLY A 136 -4.71 -6.96 2.71
N PHE A 137 -5.67 -7.03 1.79
CA PHE A 137 -6.64 -8.12 1.71
C PHE A 137 -6.36 -8.98 0.50
N LYS A 138 -6.22 -10.29 0.70
CA LYS A 138 -5.93 -11.25 -0.36
C LYS A 138 -7.01 -12.31 -0.43
N ASN A 139 -7.47 -12.63 -1.64
CA ASN A 139 -8.51 -13.65 -1.89
C ASN A 139 -9.82 -13.44 -1.10
N CYS A 140 -10.12 -12.23 -0.67
CA CYS A 140 -11.30 -11.94 0.15
C CYS A 140 -12.53 -11.64 -0.72
N LYS A 141 -13.72 -11.82 -0.13
CA LYS A 141 -15.01 -11.54 -0.80
C LYS A 141 -15.92 -10.70 0.08
N ASN A 142 -16.78 -9.90 -0.57
CA ASN A 142 -17.77 -9.05 0.09
C ASN A 142 -17.10 -8.09 1.08
N ILE A 143 -16.32 -7.15 0.54
CA ILE A 143 -15.53 -6.18 1.28
C ILE A 143 -16.25 -4.83 1.26
N VAL A 144 -16.35 -4.19 2.41
CA VAL A 144 -16.87 -2.82 2.55
C VAL A 144 -15.85 -1.96 3.27
N LEU A 145 -15.46 -0.84 2.64
CA LEU A 145 -14.72 0.25 3.29
C LEU A 145 -15.58 1.51 3.17
N ASP A 146 -16.02 2.07 4.29
CA ASP A 146 -16.96 3.20 4.26
C ASP A 146 -16.69 4.23 5.37
N GLY A 147 -16.52 5.49 4.98
CA GLY A 147 -16.45 6.65 5.87
C GLY A 147 -15.08 6.92 6.50
N VAL A 148 -14.24 5.91 6.68
CA VAL A 148 -12.97 5.98 7.41
C VAL A 148 -11.90 6.76 6.64
N MET A 149 -11.05 7.49 7.37
CA MET A 149 -9.82 8.06 6.82
C MET A 149 -8.65 7.09 7.03
N PHE A 150 -7.97 6.74 5.93
CA PHE A 150 -6.73 5.97 5.93
C PHE A 150 -5.57 6.89 5.59
N GLN A 151 -4.53 6.92 6.39
CA GLN A 151 -3.43 7.84 6.14
C GLN A 151 -2.06 7.31 6.52
N ASN A 152 -1.04 7.97 5.95
CA ASN A 152 0.35 7.83 6.36
C ASN A 152 0.86 6.38 6.29
N SER A 153 0.56 5.68 5.19
CA SER A 153 0.99 4.30 4.96
C SER A 153 2.51 4.19 4.79
N PRO A 154 3.13 3.10 5.23
CA PRO A 154 4.54 2.81 4.93
C PRO A 154 4.87 2.64 3.44
N SER A 155 3.94 2.10 2.66
CA SER A 155 3.99 1.95 1.20
C SER A 155 2.60 2.15 0.61
N TRP A 156 2.13 1.34 -0.33
CA TRP A 156 0.75 1.36 -0.82
C TRP A 156 -0.25 1.39 0.35
N CYS A 157 -1.30 2.18 0.23
CA CYS A 157 -2.23 2.35 1.34
C CYS A 157 -3.27 1.22 1.38
N LEU A 158 -4.12 1.15 0.39
CA LEU A 158 -5.17 0.13 0.29
C LEU A 158 -4.85 -0.83 -0.85
N HIS A 159 -4.58 -2.11 -0.53
CA HIS A 159 -4.21 -3.13 -1.50
C HIS A 159 -5.11 -4.38 -1.42
N PRO A 160 -6.30 -4.35 -1.99
CA PRO A 160 -7.06 -5.57 -2.29
C PRO A 160 -6.40 -6.32 -3.44
N LEU A 161 -6.05 -7.59 -3.20
CA LEU A 161 -5.42 -8.50 -4.17
C LEU A 161 -6.29 -9.72 -4.39
N MET A 162 -6.68 -10.00 -5.64
CA MET A 162 -7.54 -11.13 -6.02
C MET A 162 -8.87 -11.16 -5.23
N CYS A 163 -9.40 -10.00 -4.90
CA CYS A 163 -10.63 -9.86 -4.14
C CYS A 163 -11.86 -9.70 -5.04
N LYS A 164 -13.04 -10.01 -4.50
CA LYS A 164 -14.32 -9.93 -5.24
C LYS A 164 -15.40 -9.22 -4.42
N ASN A 165 -16.30 -8.51 -5.14
CA ASN A 165 -17.43 -7.79 -4.56
C ASN A 165 -16.95 -6.76 -3.53
N ILE A 166 -16.34 -5.69 -4.01
CA ILE A 166 -15.71 -4.65 -3.19
C ILE A 166 -16.55 -3.37 -3.30
N ARG A 167 -16.92 -2.80 -2.16
CA ARG A 167 -17.48 -1.47 -2.07
C ARG A 167 -16.58 -0.56 -1.25
N ILE A 168 -16.12 0.52 -1.86
CA ILE A 168 -15.34 1.58 -1.23
C ILE A 168 -16.09 2.89 -1.40
N SER A 169 -16.50 3.51 -0.31
CA SER A 169 -17.33 4.71 -0.36
C SER A 169 -17.01 5.68 0.77
N ASN A 170 -17.15 6.97 0.48
CA ASN A 170 -17.05 8.04 1.46
C ASN A 170 -15.72 8.07 2.24
N ILE A 171 -14.68 7.37 1.77
CA ILE A 171 -13.39 7.32 2.44
C ILE A 171 -12.51 8.50 2.03
N THR A 172 -11.54 8.78 2.88
CA THR A 172 -10.40 9.65 2.54
C THR A 172 -9.11 8.86 2.68
N VAL A 173 -8.26 8.89 1.65
CA VAL A 173 -6.91 8.32 1.72
C VAL A 173 -5.89 9.44 1.59
N ARG A 174 -4.92 9.52 2.52
CA ARG A 174 -3.90 10.57 2.53
C ARG A 174 -2.51 10.02 2.79
N ASN A 175 -1.66 10.08 1.78
CA ASN A 175 -0.23 9.84 1.92
C ASN A 175 0.53 11.13 1.61
N PRO A 176 1.69 11.40 2.27
CA PRO A 176 2.49 12.56 1.95
C PRO A 176 2.90 12.55 0.46
N TRP A 177 2.82 13.68 -0.20
CA TRP A 177 3.13 13.82 -1.63
C TRP A 177 4.55 13.36 -2.01
N TYR A 178 5.47 13.31 -1.06
CA TYR A 178 6.83 12.81 -1.24
C TYR A 178 6.98 11.29 -1.01
N ALA A 179 5.93 10.60 -0.58
CA ALA A 179 5.98 9.18 -0.28
C ALA A 179 6.20 8.35 -1.54
N GLN A 180 7.34 7.68 -1.64
CA GLN A 180 7.60 6.72 -2.72
C GLN A 180 6.73 5.47 -2.55
N ASN A 181 6.11 5.00 -3.64
CA ASN A 181 5.10 3.95 -3.60
C ASN A 181 4.01 4.27 -2.57
N GLY A 182 3.65 5.54 -2.48
CA GLY A 182 2.58 6.04 -1.61
C GLY A 182 1.24 6.06 -2.30
N ASP A 183 0.96 5.05 -3.13
CA ASP A 183 -0.28 4.84 -3.85
C ASP A 183 -1.44 4.79 -2.86
N ALA A 184 -2.59 5.36 -3.23
CA ALA A 184 -3.70 5.41 -2.31
C ALA A 184 -4.57 4.15 -2.38
N LEU A 185 -4.86 3.64 -3.58
CA LEU A 185 -5.66 2.43 -3.79
C LEU A 185 -5.14 1.63 -4.98
N ASP A 186 -4.73 0.40 -4.72
CA ASP A 186 -4.33 -0.57 -5.74
C ASP A 186 -5.32 -1.73 -5.80
N LEU A 187 -6.21 -1.73 -6.76
CA LEU A 187 -7.08 -2.86 -7.05
C LEU A 187 -6.34 -3.84 -7.96
N GLU A 188 -5.74 -4.89 -7.38
CA GLU A 188 -4.94 -5.86 -8.14
C GLU A 188 -5.69 -7.17 -8.35
N SER A 189 -5.94 -7.53 -9.60
CA SER A 189 -6.72 -8.74 -9.98
C SER A 189 -8.09 -8.81 -9.29
N CYS A 190 -8.73 -7.68 -9.04
CA CYS A 190 -10.00 -7.58 -8.37
C CYS A 190 -11.19 -7.66 -9.33
N GLN A 191 -12.33 -8.14 -8.86
CA GLN A 191 -13.53 -8.28 -9.68
C GLN A 191 -14.77 -7.74 -8.95
N ASN A 192 -15.63 -7.05 -9.70
CA ASN A 192 -16.86 -6.45 -9.20
C ASN A 192 -16.59 -5.46 -8.07
N ALA A 193 -15.96 -4.35 -8.37
CA ALA A 193 -15.67 -3.30 -7.40
C ALA A 193 -16.36 -1.99 -7.77
N ILE A 194 -16.81 -1.26 -6.77
CA ILE A 194 -17.25 0.12 -6.91
C ILE A 194 -16.54 1.01 -5.91
N VAL A 195 -15.98 2.10 -6.43
CA VAL A 195 -15.32 3.16 -5.64
C VAL A 195 -16.06 4.46 -5.91
N TYR A 196 -16.61 5.09 -4.88
CA TYR A 196 -17.38 6.32 -5.10
C TYR A 196 -17.35 7.28 -3.91
N ASN A 197 -17.62 8.56 -4.18
CA ASN A 197 -17.70 9.65 -3.19
C ASN A 197 -16.45 9.70 -2.28
N SER A 198 -15.27 9.42 -2.81
CA SER A 198 -14.05 9.29 -2.01
C SER A 198 -12.98 10.27 -2.46
N THR A 199 -12.09 10.62 -1.54
CA THR A 199 -11.00 11.57 -1.79
C THR A 199 -9.66 10.89 -1.61
N PHE A 200 -8.76 11.11 -2.57
CA PHE A 200 -7.42 10.52 -2.61
C PHE A 200 -6.35 11.62 -2.70
N ASP A 201 -5.38 11.56 -1.79
CA ASP A 201 -4.22 12.42 -1.75
C ASP A 201 -2.98 11.50 -1.63
N ALA A 202 -2.32 11.24 -2.75
CA ALA A 202 -1.30 10.20 -2.87
C ALA A 202 0.10 10.78 -3.09
N GLY A 203 1.10 10.03 -2.66
CA GLY A 203 2.51 10.34 -2.94
C GLY A 203 3.01 9.70 -4.23
N ASP A 204 2.25 8.76 -4.75
CA ASP A 204 2.44 8.07 -6.04
C ASP A 204 1.09 8.05 -6.78
N ASP A 205 0.60 6.95 -7.33
CA ASP A 205 -0.68 6.93 -8.03
C ASP A 205 -1.88 6.94 -7.06
N ALA A 206 -2.99 7.59 -7.45
CA ALA A 206 -4.14 7.71 -6.57
C ALA A 206 -5.03 6.46 -6.62
N ILE A 207 -5.50 6.07 -7.80
CA ILE A 207 -6.31 4.86 -8.00
C ILE A 207 -5.68 4.05 -9.11
N CYS A 208 -5.19 2.84 -8.77
CA CYS A 208 -4.54 1.94 -9.70
C CYS A 208 -5.36 0.69 -9.96
N ILE A 209 -5.44 0.31 -11.21
CA ILE A 209 -5.95 -0.99 -11.67
C ILE A 209 -4.75 -1.83 -12.11
N LYS A 210 -4.49 -2.92 -11.40
CA LYS A 210 -3.33 -3.81 -11.62
C LYS A 210 -3.78 -5.26 -11.78
N SER A 211 -2.97 -6.11 -12.41
CA SER A 211 -3.29 -7.54 -12.58
C SER A 211 -2.05 -8.43 -12.67
N GLY A 212 -1.02 -8.06 -11.93
CA GLY A 212 0.25 -8.78 -11.88
C GLY A 212 1.18 -8.47 -13.04
N LYS A 213 2.43 -8.86 -12.91
CA LYS A 213 3.52 -8.51 -13.82
C LYS A 213 3.97 -9.72 -14.62
N ASP A 214 4.26 -9.50 -15.88
CA ASP A 214 4.87 -10.44 -16.82
C ASP A 214 4.23 -11.84 -16.81
N GLU A 215 5.04 -12.88 -16.70
CA GLU A 215 4.58 -14.26 -16.70
C GLU A 215 3.70 -14.60 -15.48
N ASP A 216 4.04 -14.07 -14.30
CA ASP A 216 3.25 -14.28 -13.08
C ASP A 216 1.83 -13.71 -13.22
N GLY A 217 1.71 -12.51 -13.80
CA GLY A 217 0.40 -11.91 -14.09
C GLY A 217 -0.41 -12.74 -15.08
N ARG A 218 0.21 -13.24 -16.15
CA ARG A 218 -0.45 -14.12 -17.13
C ARG A 218 -0.85 -15.46 -16.52
N LYS A 219 0.04 -16.11 -15.75
CA LYS A 219 -0.24 -17.39 -15.08
C LYS A 219 -1.34 -17.28 -14.05
N ARG A 220 -1.43 -16.13 -13.32
CA ARG A 220 -2.52 -15.85 -12.39
C ARG A 220 -3.89 -15.91 -13.06
N ASN A 221 -3.97 -15.56 -14.34
CA ASN A 221 -5.19 -15.59 -15.16
C ASN A 221 -6.41 -14.96 -14.48
N MET A 222 -6.19 -13.87 -13.76
CA MET A 222 -7.24 -13.13 -13.05
C MET A 222 -7.15 -11.64 -13.37
N PRO A 223 -7.82 -11.19 -14.44
CA PRO A 223 -7.86 -9.77 -14.80
C PRO A 223 -8.61 -8.96 -13.76
N CYS A 224 -8.27 -7.68 -13.64
CA CYS A 224 -9.18 -6.72 -13.03
C CYS A 224 -10.43 -6.57 -13.90
N LYS A 225 -11.63 -6.75 -13.32
CA LYS A 225 -12.85 -6.84 -14.12
C LYS A 225 -14.06 -6.24 -13.43
N ASN A 226 -14.89 -5.51 -14.21
CA ASN A 226 -16.12 -4.89 -13.74
C ASN A 226 -15.85 -3.92 -12.58
N ILE A 227 -15.06 -2.90 -12.82
CA ILE A 227 -14.70 -1.87 -11.85
C ILE A 227 -15.41 -0.57 -12.22
N VAL A 228 -16.06 0.05 -11.26
CA VAL A 228 -16.67 1.37 -11.42
C VAL A 228 -16.04 2.35 -10.46
N VAL A 229 -15.52 3.45 -10.98
CA VAL A 229 -15.03 4.58 -10.17
C VAL A 229 -15.85 5.81 -10.52
N LYS A 230 -16.52 6.43 -9.55
CA LYS A 230 -17.36 7.59 -9.79
C LYS A 230 -17.36 8.58 -8.63
N ASN A 231 -17.54 9.86 -8.94
CA ASN A 231 -17.64 10.93 -7.94
C ASN A 231 -16.46 10.92 -6.96
N CYS A 232 -15.27 10.64 -7.45
CA CYS A 232 -14.04 10.66 -6.65
C CYS A 232 -13.23 11.91 -6.96
N THR A 233 -12.51 12.41 -5.95
CA THR A 233 -11.61 13.56 -6.08
C THR A 233 -10.19 13.09 -5.82
N VAL A 234 -9.26 13.45 -6.71
CA VAL A 234 -7.83 13.28 -6.49
C VAL A 234 -7.21 14.64 -6.28
N LEU A 235 -6.55 14.83 -5.12
CA LEU A 235 -5.87 16.09 -4.79
C LEU A 235 -4.44 16.09 -5.33
N HIS A 236 -3.67 15.03 -5.05
CA HIS A 236 -2.33 14.79 -5.58
C HIS A 236 -2.17 13.33 -5.98
N GLY A 237 -1.26 13.07 -6.92
CA GLY A 237 -0.86 11.75 -7.39
C GLY A 237 0.02 11.89 -8.62
N HIS A 238 0.83 10.87 -8.95
CA HIS A 238 1.49 10.81 -10.25
C HIS A 238 0.46 10.60 -11.35
N GLY A 239 -0.51 9.69 -11.12
CA GLY A 239 -1.69 9.51 -11.92
C GLY A 239 -2.94 9.57 -11.05
N GLY A 240 -4.00 10.25 -11.52
CA GLY A 240 -5.29 10.30 -10.81
C GLY A 240 -6.03 8.97 -10.89
N PHE A 241 -6.06 8.39 -12.09
CA PHE A 241 -6.57 7.05 -12.37
C PHE A 241 -5.62 6.37 -13.34
N VAL A 242 -5.08 5.22 -12.97
CA VAL A 242 -4.04 4.51 -13.71
C VAL A 242 -4.46 3.07 -13.98
N VAL A 243 -4.22 2.61 -15.20
CA VAL A 243 -4.34 1.21 -15.57
C VAL A 243 -2.93 0.70 -15.86
N GLY A 244 -2.31 0.10 -14.85
CA GLY A 244 -0.90 -0.33 -14.89
C GLY A 244 -0.07 0.18 -13.70
N SER A 245 1.29 0.07 -13.81
CA SER A 245 2.03 -0.59 -14.90
C SER A 245 1.85 -2.11 -14.93
N GLU A 246 1.74 -2.79 -13.79
CA GLU A 246 1.65 -4.24 -13.67
C GLU A 246 0.26 -4.74 -14.09
N MET A 247 0.08 -4.98 -15.40
CA MET A 247 -1.21 -5.27 -16.02
C MET A 247 -1.21 -6.53 -16.89
N SER A 248 -0.30 -7.44 -16.66
CA SER A 248 -0.12 -8.60 -17.54
C SER A 248 -1.26 -9.60 -17.52
N GLY A 249 -2.07 -9.60 -16.45
CA GLY A 249 -3.30 -10.40 -16.35
C GLY A 249 -4.53 -9.76 -17.02
N GLY A 250 -4.40 -8.51 -17.50
CA GLY A 250 -5.45 -7.78 -18.22
C GLY A 250 -6.42 -6.99 -17.34
N ALA A 251 -7.17 -6.07 -17.99
CA ALA A 251 -8.29 -5.34 -17.41
C ALA A 251 -9.48 -5.37 -18.37
N LYS A 252 -10.70 -5.45 -17.83
CA LYS A 252 -11.92 -5.55 -18.63
C LYS A 252 -13.10 -4.88 -17.92
N ASN A 253 -13.89 -4.09 -18.67
CA ASN A 253 -15.05 -3.37 -18.14
C ASN A 253 -14.66 -2.49 -16.95
N ILE A 254 -13.80 -1.51 -17.21
CA ILE A 254 -13.37 -0.52 -16.23
C ILE A 254 -14.05 0.81 -16.56
#